data_46e1d710b971eb906a20a9ed22a9479b
#
_entry.id   46e1d710b971eb906a20a9ed22a9479b
#
_cell.length_a   1.000
_cell.length_b   1.000
_cell.length_c   1.000
_cell.angle_alpha   90.00
_cell.angle_beta   90.00
_cell.angle_gamma   90.00
#
_symmetry.space_group_name_H-M   'P 1'
#
loop_
_entity.id
_entity.type
_entity.pdbx_description
1 polymer ?
#
loop_
_entity_poly.entity_id
_entity_poly.type
_entity_poly.pdbx_seq_one_letter_code
_entity_poly.pdbx_strand_id
1 'polypeptide(L)'
;HANRCFAAYGKKTPVAFEATADAPAPDVMHWTATLPLHARKVPNIYTIHDLIPLRLPHTTLDDKATYRALCEAIARRADHIAVVSETTRQDVIRLLGVSEDRVTNTYQAVSLPEKLTSRSQADVTLELEGVFNLGWKDYFLHFGAIEPKKNLGRIVEAYLASGSQTPLVIIGGRAWLDEGETALLNQVKRD
;
A
#
# COMPACT_ATOMS: atom_id res chain seq x y z
N HIS A 1 -2.14 -7.47 -20.12
CA HIS A 1 -2.24 -8.82 -20.69
C HIS A 1 -1.99 -9.91 -19.64
N ALA A 2 -0.85 -9.88 -18.93
CA ALA A 2 -0.48 -10.92 -17.97
C ALA A 2 -1.54 -11.18 -16.87
N ASN A 3 -2.15 -10.14 -16.29
CA ASN A 3 -3.21 -10.28 -15.29
C ASN A 3 -4.44 -11.03 -15.85
N ARG A 4 -4.85 -10.72 -17.09
CA ARG A 4 -5.98 -11.44 -17.74
C ARG A 4 -5.65 -12.90 -17.99
N CYS A 5 -4.42 -13.20 -18.44
CA CYS A 5 -3.98 -14.56 -18.64
C CYS A 5 -3.93 -15.34 -17.32
N PHE A 6 -3.46 -14.69 -16.23
CA PHE A 6 -3.44 -15.35 -14.93
C PHE A 6 -4.85 -15.62 -14.40
N ALA A 7 -5.74 -14.64 -14.49
CA ALA A 7 -7.14 -14.80 -14.07
C ALA A 7 -7.85 -15.93 -14.84
N ALA A 8 -7.56 -16.07 -16.15
CA ALA A 8 -8.21 -17.08 -17.00
C ALA A 8 -7.59 -18.49 -16.84
N TYR A 9 -6.28 -18.58 -16.64
CA TYR A 9 -5.54 -19.86 -16.75
C TYR A 9 -4.71 -20.22 -15.52
N GLY A 10 -4.60 -19.35 -14.51
CA GLY A 10 -3.78 -19.57 -13.33
C GLY A 10 -2.28 -19.67 -13.59
N LYS A 11 -1.82 -19.20 -14.75
CA LYS A 11 -0.41 -19.33 -15.17
C LYS A 11 0.27 -17.96 -15.27
N LYS A 12 1.47 -17.85 -14.66
CA LYS A 12 2.32 -16.66 -14.81
C LYS A 12 2.83 -16.57 -16.24
N THR A 13 2.87 -15.34 -16.76
CA THR A 13 3.44 -15.05 -18.09
C THR A 13 4.97 -15.09 -18.03
N PRO A 14 5.65 -15.95 -18.81
CA PRO A 14 7.10 -15.98 -18.84
C PRO A 14 7.66 -14.78 -19.59
N VAL A 15 8.74 -14.21 -19.06
CA VAL A 15 9.54 -13.16 -19.69
C VAL A 15 10.93 -13.72 -19.99
N ALA A 16 11.39 -13.54 -21.20
CA ALA A 16 12.76 -13.86 -21.60
C ALA A 16 13.51 -12.56 -21.85
N PHE A 17 14.78 -12.54 -21.45
CA PHE A 17 15.71 -11.45 -21.74
C PHE A 17 16.76 -11.97 -22.71
N GLU A 18 16.99 -11.24 -23.78
CA GLU A 18 18.06 -11.48 -24.71
C GLU A 18 19.16 -10.45 -24.48
N ALA A 19 20.37 -10.92 -24.29
CA ALA A 19 21.53 -10.03 -24.22
C ALA A 19 21.74 -9.36 -25.57
N THR A 20 22.01 -8.07 -25.58
CA THR A 20 22.45 -7.31 -26.75
C THR A 20 23.88 -6.84 -26.55
N ALA A 21 24.49 -6.26 -27.60
CA ALA A 21 25.83 -5.71 -27.47
C ALA A 21 25.93 -4.61 -26.39
N ASP A 22 24.86 -3.86 -26.18
CA ASP A 22 24.81 -2.70 -25.27
C ASP A 22 24.15 -3.00 -23.92
N ALA A 23 23.50 -4.17 -23.77
CA ALA A 23 22.79 -4.54 -22.54
C ALA A 23 22.91 -6.05 -22.27
N PRO A 24 23.67 -6.46 -21.26
CA PRO A 24 23.75 -7.86 -20.85
C PRO A 24 22.40 -8.35 -20.30
N ALA A 25 22.19 -9.67 -20.34
CA ALA A 25 21.06 -10.26 -19.66
C ALA A 25 21.16 -9.99 -18.13
N PRO A 26 20.03 -9.81 -17.44
CA PRO A 26 20.05 -9.58 -15.99
C PRO A 26 20.49 -10.84 -15.24
N ASP A 27 21.23 -10.68 -14.16
CA ASP A 27 21.60 -11.77 -13.25
C ASP A 27 20.46 -12.15 -12.30
N VAL A 28 19.54 -11.20 -12.03
CA VAL A 28 18.39 -11.37 -11.15
C VAL A 28 17.23 -10.50 -11.62
N MET A 29 16.00 -10.96 -11.42
CA MET A 29 14.81 -10.17 -11.70
C MET A 29 14.05 -9.86 -10.42
N HIS A 30 13.87 -8.58 -10.16
CA HIS A 30 13.04 -8.09 -9.05
C HIS A 30 11.71 -7.52 -9.56
N TRP A 31 10.63 -8.20 -9.20
CA TRP A 31 9.27 -7.75 -9.43
C TRP A 31 8.81 -6.94 -8.23
N THR A 32 8.75 -5.62 -8.39
CA THR A 32 8.45 -4.68 -7.29
C THR A 32 6.99 -4.70 -6.81
N ALA A 33 6.19 -5.63 -7.31
CA ALA A 33 4.81 -5.89 -6.91
C ALA A 33 4.44 -7.36 -7.15
N THR A 34 3.25 -7.78 -6.69
CA THR A 34 2.65 -9.10 -6.94
C THR A 34 2.19 -9.20 -8.40
N LEU A 35 3.11 -9.41 -9.32
CA LEU A 35 2.83 -9.51 -10.75
C LEU A 35 2.81 -10.98 -11.20
N PRO A 36 1.89 -11.37 -12.10
CA PRO A 36 1.84 -12.70 -12.69
C PRO A 36 2.88 -12.88 -13.82
N LEU A 37 4.09 -12.42 -13.58
CA LEU A 37 5.23 -12.50 -14.47
C LEU A 37 6.28 -13.44 -13.89
N HIS A 38 7.13 -13.99 -14.71
CA HIS A 38 8.24 -14.84 -14.30
C HIS A 38 9.38 -14.76 -15.33
N ALA A 39 10.54 -14.32 -14.90
CA ALA A 39 11.74 -14.29 -15.73
C ALA A 39 12.33 -15.69 -15.87
N ARG A 40 12.65 -16.09 -17.10
CA ARG A 40 13.30 -17.37 -17.38
C ARG A 40 14.80 -17.29 -17.14
N LYS A 41 15.39 -18.37 -16.61
CA LYS A 41 16.84 -18.57 -16.48
C LYS A 41 17.55 -17.61 -15.51
N VAL A 42 16.83 -16.85 -14.73
CA VAL A 42 17.39 -15.97 -13.70
C VAL A 42 16.56 -16.10 -12.41
N PRO A 43 17.16 -15.87 -11.23
CA PRO A 43 16.42 -15.81 -9.98
C PRO A 43 15.34 -14.72 -10.02
N ASN A 44 14.20 -15.01 -9.41
CA ASN A 44 13.04 -14.12 -9.33
C ASN A 44 12.77 -13.71 -7.89
N ILE A 45 12.90 -12.44 -7.58
CA ILE A 45 12.52 -11.82 -6.32
C ILE A 45 11.18 -11.11 -6.54
N TYR A 46 10.25 -11.21 -5.58
CA TYR A 46 8.99 -10.47 -5.63
C TYR A 46 8.83 -9.65 -4.37
N THR A 47 8.36 -8.40 -4.50
CA THR A 47 7.88 -7.63 -3.37
C THR A 47 6.38 -7.89 -3.17
N ILE A 48 6.01 -8.32 -1.96
CA ILE A 48 4.63 -8.36 -1.49
C ILE A 48 4.45 -7.21 -0.50
N HIS A 49 3.69 -6.17 -0.91
CA HIS A 49 3.48 -4.99 -0.10
C HIS A 49 2.55 -5.26 1.09
N ASP A 50 1.44 -5.96 0.85
CA ASP A 50 0.53 -6.41 1.89
C ASP A 50 -0.27 -7.65 1.45
N LEU A 51 -0.98 -8.25 2.39
CA LEU A 51 -1.96 -9.30 2.15
C LEU A 51 -3.35 -8.89 2.67
N ILE A 52 -3.65 -7.58 2.65
CA ILE A 52 -4.95 -7.03 3.07
C ILE A 52 -6.12 -7.71 2.38
N PRO A 53 -6.10 -8.00 1.05
CA PRO A 53 -7.19 -8.70 0.41
C PRO A 53 -7.50 -10.09 0.99
N LEU A 54 -6.52 -10.73 1.64
CA LEU A 54 -6.69 -12.02 2.30
C LEU A 54 -7.06 -11.90 3.78
N ARG A 55 -6.58 -10.86 4.47
CA ARG A 55 -6.84 -10.63 5.90
C ARG A 55 -8.16 -9.90 6.16
N LEU A 56 -8.46 -8.90 5.35
CA LEU A 56 -9.61 -8.01 5.47
C LEU A 56 -10.37 -7.95 4.13
N PRO A 57 -10.93 -9.07 3.66
CA PRO A 57 -11.46 -9.19 2.30
C PRO A 57 -12.60 -8.20 1.99
N HIS A 58 -13.35 -7.76 3.01
CA HIS A 58 -14.43 -6.80 2.88
C HIS A 58 -13.95 -5.36 2.66
N THR A 59 -12.66 -5.08 2.86
CA THR A 59 -12.09 -3.73 2.75
C THR A 59 -11.39 -3.46 1.41
N THR A 60 -11.45 -4.37 0.46
CA THR A 60 -10.81 -4.23 -0.86
C THR A 60 -11.71 -4.75 -1.98
N LEU A 61 -11.54 -4.23 -3.21
CA LEU A 61 -12.29 -4.66 -4.41
C LEU A 61 -11.63 -5.83 -5.16
N ASP A 62 -10.45 -6.25 -4.73
CA ASP A 62 -9.73 -7.33 -5.41
C ASP A 62 -10.58 -8.61 -5.49
N ASP A 63 -10.44 -9.36 -6.57
CA ASP A 63 -10.88 -10.76 -6.61
C ASP A 63 -9.98 -11.60 -5.70
N LYS A 64 -10.53 -11.97 -4.54
CA LYS A 64 -9.81 -12.66 -3.46
C LYS A 64 -9.26 -14.01 -3.89
N ALA A 65 -10.01 -14.74 -4.73
CA ALA A 65 -9.61 -16.05 -5.23
C ALA A 65 -8.40 -15.91 -6.17
N THR A 66 -8.48 -15.00 -7.13
CA THR A 66 -7.39 -14.72 -8.07
C THR A 66 -6.16 -14.16 -7.34
N TYR A 67 -6.35 -13.23 -6.39
CA TYR A 67 -5.26 -12.66 -5.61
C TYR A 67 -4.55 -13.74 -4.76
N ARG A 68 -5.31 -14.59 -4.06
CA ARG A 68 -4.76 -15.73 -3.31
C ARG A 68 -3.96 -16.65 -4.22
N ALA A 69 -4.55 -17.08 -5.34
CA ALA A 69 -3.89 -17.97 -6.28
C ALA A 69 -2.56 -17.38 -6.82
N LEU A 70 -2.53 -16.06 -7.07
CA LEU A 70 -1.32 -15.36 -7.49
C LEU A 70 -0.24 -15.35 -6.40
N CYS A 71 -0.61 -14.99 -5.16
CA CYS A 71 0.31 -14.99 -4.03
C CYS A 71 0.89 -16.40 -3.79
N GLU A 72 0.06 -17.44 -3.84
CA GLU A 72 0.51 -18.84 -3.73
C GLU A 72 1.41 -19.26 -4.89
N ALA A 73 1.11 -18.82 -6.12
CA ALA A 73 1.96 -19.11 -7.28
C ALA A 73 3.33 -18.41 -7.19
N ILE A 74 3.38 -17.22 -6.57
CA ILE A 74 4.63 -16.52 -6.24
C ILE A 74 5.35 -17.27 -5.13
N ALA A 75 4.69 -17.58 -4.01
CA ALA A 75 5.27 -18.25 -2.86
C ALA A 75 5.94 -19.58 -3.21
N ARG A 76 5.34 -20.35 -4.13
CA ARG A 76 5.89 -21.63 -4.61
C ARG A 76 7.15 -21.49 -5.46
N ARG A 77 7.31 -20.40 -6.21
CA ARG A 77 8.32 -20.30 -7.28
C ARG A 77 9.27 -19.12 -7.18
N ALA A 78 9.04 -18.19 -6.28
CA ALA A 78 9.99 -17.12 -6.02
C ALA A 78 11.28 -17.71 -5.44
N ASP A 79 12.40 -17.23 -5.86
CA ASP A 79 13.67 -17.55 -5.20
C ASP A 79 13.75 -16.83 -3.86
N HIS A 80 13.21 -15.59 -3.80
CA HIS A 80 13.07 -14.83 -2.55
C HIS A 80 11.87 -13.88 -2.59
N ILE A 81 11.35 -13.55 -1.41
CA ILE A 81 10.24 -12.59 -1.24
C ILE A 81 10.73 -11.44 -0.37
N ALA A 82 10.64 -10.22 -0.91
CA ALA A 82 10.79 -9.00 -0.15
C ALA A 82 9.42 -8.52 0.36
N VAL A 83 9.38 -8.00 1.56
CA VAL A 83 8.20 -7.36 2.14
C VAL A 83 8.57 -6.01 2.74
N VAL A 84 7.57 -5.16 2.98
CA VAL A 84 7.78 -3.77 3.41
C VAL A 84 7.46 -3.52 4.89
N SER A 85 7.02 -4.55 5.60
CA SER A 85 6.78 -4.49 7.04
C SER A 85 6.91 -5.86 7.69
N GLU A 86 7.17 -5.89 9.00
CA GLU A 86 7.22 -7.14 9.75
C GLU A 86 5.84 -7.83 9.82
N THR A 87 4.75 -7.06 9.86
CA THR A 87 3.40 -7.60 9.77
C THR A 87 3.19 -8.37 8.48
N THR A 88 3.58 -7.80 7.33
CA THR A 88 3.48 -8.49 6.04
C THR A 88 4.40 -9.72 6.00
N ARG A 89 5.59 -9.65 6.62
CA ARG A 89 6.49 -10.81 6.73
C ARG A 89 5.80 -11.97 7.45
N GLN A 90 5.21 -11.74 8.59
CA GLN A 90 4.46 -12.74 9.35
C GLN A 90 3.26 -13.29 8.57
N ASP A 91 2.56 -12.43 7.83
CA ASP A 91 1.44 -12.85 7.00
C ASP A 91 1.87 -13.75 5.84
N VAL A 92 2.96 -13.44 5.16
CA VAL A 92 3.52 -14.28 4.09
C VAL A 92 3.90 -15.65 4.63
N ILE A 93 4.57 -15.71 5.76
CA ILE A 93 4.95 -16.97 6.41
C ILE A 93 3.71 -17.77 6.79
N ARG A 94 2.74 -17.18 7.49
CA ARG A 94 1.57 -17.86 8.04
C ARG A 94 0.54 -18.24 6.99
N LEU A 95 0.21 -17.31 6.07
CA LEU A 95 -0.89 -17.49 5.13
C LEU A 95 -0.49 -18.20 3.84
N LEU A 96 0.79 -18.06 3.45
CA LEU A 96 1.30 -18.64 2.20
C LEU A 96 2.26 -19.81 2.44
N GLY A 97 2.60 -20.12 3.69
CA GLY A 97 3.46 -21.25 4.06
C GLY A 97 4.90 -21.11 3.57
N VAL A 98 5.40 -19.87 3.41
CA VAL A 98 6.78 -19.60 2.98
C VAL A 98 7.71 -19.74 4.18
N SER A 99 8.85 -20.41 4.02
CA SER A 99 9.87 -20.51 5.06
C SER A 99 10.51 -19.16 5.37
N GLU A 100 10.88 -18.93 6.62
CA GLU A 100 11.37 -17.62 7.10
C GLU A 100 12.63 -17.13 6.39
N ASP A 101 13.52 -18.04 6.02
CA ASP A 101 14.76 -17.76 5.30
C ASP A 101 14.54 -17.24 3.87
N ARG A 102 13.33 -17.43 3.33
CA ARG A 102 12.93 -16.94 2.00
C ARG A 102 12.16 -15.62 2.02
N VAL A 103 12.00 -15.00 3.19
CA VAL A 103 11.24 -13.75 3.33
C VAL A 103 12.06 -12.73 4.10
N THR A 104 12.39 -11.60 3.47
CA THR A 104 13.11 -10.50 4.10
C THR A 104 12.27 -9.23 4.12
N ASN A 105 12.16 -8.60 5.28
CA ASN A 105 11.59 -7.27 5.40
C ASN A 105 12.64 -6.22 5.05
N THR A 106 12.42 -5.51 3.97
CA THR A 106 13.32 -4.44 3.48
C THR A 106 12.85 -3.05 3.87
N TYR A 107 11.63 -2.94 4.46
CA TYR A 107 10.93 -1.68 4.67
C TYR A 107 10.75 -0.87 3.36
N GLN A 108 10.30 0.36 3.48
CA GLN A 108 10.24 1.32 2.38
C GLN A 108 10.86 2.64 2.83
N ALA A 109 11.78 3.15 2.01
CA ALA A 109 12.35 4.48 2.20
C ALA A 109 11.51 5.54 1.49
N VAL A 110 11.53 6.74 2.04
CA VAL A 110 10.92 7.93 1.44
C VAL A 110 11.99 9.01 1.31
N SER A 111 12.12 9.57 0.11
CA SER A 111 12.94 10.76 -0.13
C SER A 111 12.03 11.97 -0.26
N LEU A 112 12.17 12.93 0.64
CA LEU A 112 11.47 14.19 0.56
C LEU A 112 12.33 15.23 -0.16
N PRO A 113 11.75 16.10 -1.00
CA PRO A 113 12.48 17.22 -1.61
C PRO A 113 13.09 18.11 -0.53
N GLU A 114 14.35 18.49 -0.70
CA GLU A 114 15.08 19.33 0.26
C GLU A 114 14.33 20.63 0.61
N LYS A 115 13.69 21.26 -0.37
CA LYS A 115 12.88 22.46 -0.15
C LYS A 115 11.73 22.26 0.86
N LEU A 116 11.28 21.03 1.10
CA LEU A 116 10.26 20.74 2.10
C LEU A 116 10.87 20.44 3.47
N THR A 117 12.03 19.80 3.49
CA THR A 117 12.71 19.42 4.73
C THR A 117 13.56 20.55 5.34
N SER A 118 13.99 21.52 4.52
CA SER A 118 14.74 22.69 4.94
C SER A 118 13.90 23.87 5.44
N ARG A 119 12.57 23.77 5.34
CA ARG A 119 11.67 24.84 5.81
C ARG A 119 11.77 25.02 7.34
N SER A 120 11.85 26.27 7.78
CA SER A 120 11.82 26.57 9.21
C SER A 120 10.44 26.28 9.81
N GLN A 121 10.40 25.97 11.11
CA GLN A 121 9.12 25.84 11.81
C GLN A 121 8.30 27.12 11.70
N ALA A 122 8.94 28.29 11.78
CA ALA A 122 8.26 29.59 11.70
C ALA A 122 7.52 29.76 10.35
N ASP A 123 8.19 29.42 9.22
CA ASP A 123 7.57 29.51 7.88
C ASP A 123 6.38 28.57 7.74
N VAL A 124 6.51 27.33 8.26
CA VAL A 124 5.41 26.35 8.22
C VAL A 124 4.25 26.78 9.12
N THR A 125 4.52 27.34 10.30
CA THR A 125 3.50 27.87 11.21
C THR A 125 2.74 29.00 10.55
N LEU A 126 3.44 29.97 9.95
CA LEU A 126 2.82 31.12 9.29
C LEU A 126 1.89 30.66 8.14
N GLU A 127 2.30 29.66 7.37
CA GLU A 127 1.46 29.11 6.30
C GLU A 127 0.24 28.35 6.83
N LEU A 128 0.40 27.55 7.89
CA LEU A 128 -0.71 26.82 8.52
C LEU A 128 -1.76 27.80 9.08
N GLU A 129 -1.34 28.85 9.77
CA GLU A 129 -2.23 29.87 10.31
C GLU A 129 -2.88 30.68 9.19
N GLY A 130 -2.09 31.17 8.22
CA GLY A 130 -2.59 32.06 7.17
C GLY A 130 -3.48 31.38 6.13
N VAL A 131 -3.26 30.11 5.81
CA VAL A 131 -4.00 29.40 4.76
C VAL A 131 -5.11 28.53 5.34
N PHE A 132 -4.85 27.87 6.48
CA PHE A 132 -5.75 26.83 7.02
C PHE A 132 -6.34 27.20 8.38
N ASN A 133 -5.93 28.30 8.97
CA ASN A 133 -6.32 28.69 10.35
C ASN A 133 -6.02 27.58 11.38
N LEU A 134 -4.86 26.93 11.26
CA LEU A 134 -4.40 25.82 12.10
C LEU A 134 -3.14 26.22 12.85
N GLY A 135 -3.09 25.95 14.16
CA GLY A 135 -1.87 26.07 14.96
C GLY A 135 -0.85 24.98 14.66
N TRP A 136 0.43 25.29 14.92
CA TRP A 136 1.51 24.30 14.76
C TRP A 136 1.33 23.10 15.68
N LYS A 137 1.13 21.89 15.09
CA LYS A 137 0.85 20.63 15.82
C LYS A 137 -0.39 20.67 16.71
N ASP A 138 -1.31 21.59 16.46
CA ASP A 138 -2.56 21.73 17.20
C ASP A 138 -3.75 21.23 16.37
N TYR A 139 -3.60 20.03 15.81
CA TYR A 139 -4.64 19.32 15.09
C TYR A 139 -4.36 17.81 15.03
N PHE A 140 -5.41 17.01 14.90
CA PHE A 140 -5.30 15.63 14.48
C PHE A 140 -5.24 15.58 12.96
N LEU A 141 -4.38 14.72 12.42
CA LEU A 141 -4.22 14.57 10.96
C LEU A 141 -4.57 13.15 10.52
N HIS A 142 -5.58 13.01 9.66
CA HIS A 142 -5.79 11.82 8.85
C HIS A 142 -5.27 12.07 7.43
N PHE A 143 -4.39 11.20 6.96
CA PHE A 143 -3.80 11.30 5.62
C PHE A 143 -3.97 9.99 4.86
N GLY A 144 -4.53 10.04 3.65
CA GLY A 144 -4.69 8.89 2.76
C GLY A 144 -5.98 8.89 1.97
N ALA A 145 -6.13 7.95 1.04
CA ALA A 145 -7.36 7.77 0.28
C ALA A 145 -8.54 7.43 1.21
N ILE A 146 -9.71 7.98 0.90
CA ILE A 146 -10.96 7.67 1.64
C ILE A 146 -11.50 6.36 1.11
N GLU A 147 -11.20 5.29 1.83
CA GLU A 147 -11.56 3.91 1.48
C GLU A 147 -11.72 3.06 2.76
N PRO A 148 -12.52 1.98 2.74
CA PRO A 148 -12.85 1.21 3.94
C PRO A 148 -11.66 0.70 4.75
N LYS A 149 -10.54 0.34 4.10
CA LYS A 149 -9.34 -0.14 4.82
C LYS A 149 -8.65 0.94 5.67
N LYS A 150 -8.96 2.23 5.44
CA LYS A 150 -8.44 3.37 6.23
C LYS A 150 -9.34 3.71 7.40
N ASN A 151 -10.57 3.17 7.42
CA ASN A 151 -11.50 3.24 8.55
C ASN A 151 -11.83 4.68 9.01
N LEU A 152 -11.93 5.61 8.04
CA LEU A 152 -12.14 7.02 8.33
C LEU A 152 -13.45 7.26 9.08
N GLY A 153 -14.53 6.55 8.73
CA GLY A 153 -15.82 6.66 9.40
C GLY A 153 -15.70 6.46 10.92
N ARG A 154 -14.97 5.42 11.36
CA ARG A 154 -14.73 5.16 12.79
C ARG A 154 -13.82 6.20 13.44
N ILE A 155 -12.87 6.75 12.70
CA ILE A 155 -12.01 7.84 13.20
C ILE A 155 -12.87 9.07 13.47
N VAL A 156 -13.79 9.43 12.56
CA VAL A 156 -14.72 10.56 12.74
C VAL A 156 -15.69 10.30 13.90
N GLU A 157 -16.27 9.10 14.01
CA GLU A 157 -17.11 8.72 15.16
C GLU A 157 -16.37 8.91 16.50
N ALA A 158 -15.15 8.39 16.58
CA ALA A 158 -14.33 8.50 17.79
C ALA A 158 -13.96 9.95 18.12
N TYR A 159 -13.63 10.75 17.11
CA TYR A 159 -13.35 12.17 17.27
C TYR A 159 -14.56 12.92 17.81
N LEU A 160 -15.75 12.74 17.22
CA LEU A 160 -16.98 13.37 17.70
C LEU A 160 -17.34 12.92 19.12
N ALA A 161 -17.21 11.64 19.42
CA ALA A 161 -17.47 11.09 20.74
C ALA A 161 -16.50 11.59 21.83
N SER A 162 -15.28 11.98 21.44
CA SER A 162 -14.27 12.49 22.38
C SER A 162 -14.59 13.89 22.92
N GLY A 163 -15.46 14.66 22.26
CA GLY A 163 -15.72 16.06 22.57
C GLY A 163 -14.50 16.99 22.40
N SER A 164 -13.45 16.53 21.72
CA SER A 164 -12.23 17.32 21.50
C SER A 164 -12.51 18.60 20.73
N GLN A 165 -11.90 19.70 21.17
CA GLN A 165 -11.93 20.98 20.45
C GLN A 165 -10.74 21.12 19.48
N THR A 166 -9.75 20.22 19.54
CA THR A 166 -8.62 20.20 18.63
C THR A 166 -9.11 19.77 17.24
N PRO A 167 -8.86 20.55 16.18
CA PRO A 167 -9.37 20.24 14.83
C PRO A 167 -8.94 18.86 14.30
N LEU A 168 -9.83 18.16 13.59
CA LEU A 168 -9.51 16.98 12.81
C LEU A 168 -9.35 17.36 11.34
N VAL A 169 -8.14 17.31 10.85
CA VAL A 169 -7.78 17.59 9.46
C VAL A 169 -7.75 16.28 8.66
N ILE A 170 -8.51 16.25 7.55
CA ILE A 170 -8.59 15.07 6.68
C ILE A 170 -8.06 15.44 5.31
N ILE A 171 -6.96 14.79 4.89
CA ILE A 171 -6.32 14.97 3.59
C ILE A 171 -6.36 13.67 2.80
N GLY A 172 -7.10 13.67 1.67
CA GLY A 172 -7.17 12.50 0.80
C GLY A 172 -8.22 12.63 -0.28
N GLY A 173 -8.03 11.90 -1.37
CA GLY A 173 -9.01 11.78 -2.44
C GLY A 173 -10.04 10.69 -2.12
N ARG A 174 -11.26 10.86 -2.66
CA ARG A 174 -12.27 9.79 -2.64
C ARG A 174 -11.79 8.60 -3.48
N ALA A 175 -11.95 7.40 -2.97
CA ALA A 175 -11.66 6.18 -3.71
C ALA A 175 -12.97 5.45 -4.01
N TRP A 176 -13.18 4.26 -3.49
CA TRP A 176 -14.34 3.41 -3.75
C TRP A 176 -15.06 3.07 -2.43
N LEU A 177 -16.38 2.85 -2.49
CA LEU A 177 -17.23 2.58 -1.30
C LEU A 177 -17.02 3.59 -0.17
N ASP A 178 -16.90 4.87 -0.53
CA ASP A 178 -16.62 5.94 0.40
C ASP A 178 -17.86 6.51 1.11
N GLU A 179 -19.08 6.10 0.70
CA GLU A 179 -20.32 6.60 1.28
C GLU A 179 -20.42 6.34 2.78
N GLY A 180 -20.12 5.12 3.23
CA GLY A 180 -20.06 4.77 4.65
C GLY A 180 -19.00 5.55 5.43
N GLU A 181 -17.85 5.77 4.80
CA GLU A 181 -16.72 6.49 5.38
C GLU A 181 -16.97 8.00 5.50
N THR A 182 -17.80 8.55 4.62
CA THR A 182 -18.09 9.98 4.56
C THR A 182 -19.46 10.37 5.11
N ALA A 183 -20.27 9.42 5.53
CA ALA A 183 -21.66 9.66 5.97
C ALA A 183 -21.76 10.73 7.06
N LEU A 184 -20.96 10.64 8.11
CA LEU A 184 -20.91 11.61 9.20
C LEU A 184 -20.37 12.97 8.75
N LEU A 185 -19.34 12.98 7.92
CA LEU A 185 -18.76 14.22 7.36
C LEU A 185 -19.79 14.98 6.50
N ASN A 186 -20.62 14.26 5.77
CA ASN A 186 -21.69 14.87 4.96
C ASN A 186 -22.82 15.42 5.80
N GLN A 187 -23.04 14.91 7.02
CA GLN A 187 -23.99 15.45 7.99
C GLN A 187 -23.48 16.74 8.61
N VAL A 188 -22.24 16.71 9.13
CA VAL A 188 -21.61 17.88 9.78
C VAL A 188 -21.47 19.09 8.84
N LYS A 189 -21.35 18.89 7.55
CA LYS A 189 -21.30 20.00 6.56
C LYS A 189 -22.63 20.65 6.27
N ARG A 190 -23.74 20.18 6.82
CA ARG A 190 -25.09 20.72 6.59
C ARG A 190 -25.58 21.59 7.76
N ASP A 191 -24.89 21.59 8.87
CA ASP A 191 -25.14 22.38 10.06
C ASP A 191 -24.14 23.53 10.15
#